data_4bc27fe40912fb02257ec372aca851e7
#
_entry.id   4bc27fe40912fb02257ec372aca851e7
#
_cell.length_a   1.000
_cell.length_b   1.000
_cell.length_c   1.000
_cell.angle_alpha   90.00
_cell.angle_beta   90.00
_cell.angle_gamma   90.00
#
_symmetry.space_group_name_H-M   'P 1'
#
loop_
_entity.id
_entity.type
_entity.pdbx_description
1 polymer ?
#
loop_
_entity_poly.entity_id
_entity_poly.type
_entity_poly.pdbx_seq_one_letter_code
_entity_poly.pdbx_strand_id
1 'polypeptide(L)'
;MKNNSEKLLLIISIIFIILGVGIFLYPSISNYLAEKNHIDIIRNYDNLIVKINEEKINEEKEKARIYNENLSGDPVHDPFVIGSGYALPENYKEVLNVSDDGVMGYVEIPKISVYLPIYHGTSDEVLEKGVGHIQNTSVPIGGNSTHSILTGHTGLPNAELFTRLDELGIDDIFYIHVLGDVLTYKVFETKVILPDKIDELRILNGKDYVTLVTCTPYGVNSHRLLVKAERVEYEEYSVTKSTTDEEGTDTKKESPSKHYYLTGTQIGIVLLVLILTIVSIIGISIRRKKNLYRIKK
;
A
#
# COMPACT_ATOMS: atom_id res chain seq x y z
N MET A 1 27.16 -11.65 -47.57
CA MET A 1 26.41 -10.54 -46.97
C MET A 1 25.03 -10.94 -46.41
N LYS A 2 24.26 -11.81 -47.05
CA LYS A 2 22.91 -12.24 -46.59
C LYS A 2 22.86 -12.88 -45.19
N ASN A 3 23.92 -13.53 -44.72
CA ASN A 3 23.98 -14.24 -43.44
C ASN A 3 24.12 -13.31 -42.20
N ASN A 4 24.65 -12.09 -42.41
CA ASN A 4 24.83 -11.15 -41.27
C ASN A 4 23.56 -10.33 -40.99
N SER A 5 22.77 -10.00 -42.04
CA SER A 5 21.47 -9.31 -41.86
C SER A 5 20.45 -10.20 -41.13
N GLU A 6 20.41 -11.50 -41.44
CA GLU A 6 19.50 -12.44 -40.74
C GLU A 6 19.88 -12.63 -39.28
N LYS A 7 21.19 -12.65 -38.94
CA LYS A 7 21.64 -12.68 -37.55
C LYS A 7 21.31 -11.39 -36.83
N LEU A 8 21.47 -10.25 -37.48
CA LEU A 8 21.15 -8.93 -36.93
C LEU A 8 19.64 -8.83 -36.62
N LEU A 9 18.78 -9.24 -37.56
CA LEU A 9 17.33 -9.26 -37.34
C LEU A 9 16.92 -10.17 -36.16
N LEU A 10 17.53 -11.34 -36.03
CA LEU A 10 17.29 -12.24 -34.90
C LEU A 10 17.68 -11.60 -33.56
N ILE A 11 18.84 -10.96 -33.50
CA ILE A 11 19.31 -10.26 -32.28
C ILE A 11 18.32 -9.13 -31.91
N ILE A 12 17.95 -8.32 -32.90
CA ILE A 12 16.97 -7.23 -32.69
C ILE A 12 15.63 -7.78 -32.18
N SER A 13 15.12 -8.87 -32.76
CA SER A 13 13.87 -9.51 -32.30
C SER A 13 13.97 -10.01 -30.86
N ILE A 14 15.09 -10.62 -30.47
CA ILE A 14 15.32 -11.08 -29.11
C ILE A 14 15.33 -9.88 -28.11
N ILE A 15 16.01 -8.78 -28.49
CA ILE A 15 16.05 -7.55 -27.68
C ILE A 15 14.63 -7.01 -27.48
N PHE A 16 13.81 -6.90 -28.54
CA PHE A 16 12.43 -6.42 -28.42
C PHE A 16 11.57 -7.33 -27.52
N ILE A 17 11.77 -8.64 -27.59
CA ILE A 17 11.05 -9.59 -26.73
C ILE A 17 11.45 -9.41 -25.26
N ILE A 18 12.74 -9.29 -24.97
CA ILE A 18 13.23 -9.06 -23.60
C ILE A 18 12.67 -7.74 -23.06
N LEU A 19 12.69 -6.67 -23.84
CA LEU A 19 12.11 -5.37 -23.46
C LEU A 19 10.60 -5.49 -23.21
N GLY A 20 9.86 -6.16 -24.09
CA GLY A 20 8.42 -6.35 -23.92
C GLY A 20 8.06 -7.15 -22.68
N VAL A 21 8.78 -8.24 -22.39
CA VAL A 21 8.62 -9.02 -21.15
C VAL A 21 8.99 -8.19 -19.92
N GLY A 22 10.07 -7.41 -19.99
CA GLY A 22 10.49 -6.53 -18.90
C GLY A 22 9.42 -5.49 -18.54
N ILE A 23 8.85 -4.80 -19.54
CA ILE A 23 7.77 -3.82 -19.36
C ILE A 23 6.52 -4.50 -18.79
N PHE A 24 6.17 -5.70 -19.29
CA PHE A 24 5.00 -6.45 -18.83
C PHE A 24 5.12 -6.91 -17.38
N LEU A 25 6.30 -7.33 -16.95
CA LEU A 25 6.55 -7.81 -15.59
C LEU A 25 6.84 -6.67 -14.59
N TYR A 26 7.14 -5.46 -15.08
CA TYR A 26 7.54 -4.32 -14.24
C TYR A 26 6.56 -4.06 -13.09
N PRO A 27 5.23 -3.94 -13.30
CA PRO A 27 4.29 -3.66 -12.20
C PRO A 27 4.30 -4.75 -11.12
N SER A 28 4.34 -6.03 -11.53
CA SER A 28 4.32 -7.15 -10.57
C SER A 28 5.59 -7.21 -9.72
N ILE A 29 6.75 -6.99 -10.33
CA ILE A 29 8.04 -6.98 -9.64
C ILE A 29 8.11 -5.75 -8.71
N SER A 30 7.69 -4.59 -9.19
CA SER A 30 7.72 -3.35 -8.43
C SER A 30 6.81 -3.41 -7.20
N ASN A 31 5.58 -3.90 -7.36
CA ASN A 31 4.64 -4.10 -6.26
C ASN A 31 5.20 -5.08 -5.21
N TYR A 32 5.80 -6.19 -5.64
CA TYR A 32 6.45 -7.13 -4.72
C TYR A 32 7.57 -6.49 -3.91
N LEU A 33 8.42 -5.67 -4.56
CA LEU A 33 9.51 -4.96 -3.88
C LEU A 33 8.98 -3.90 -2.91
N ALA A 34 7.92 -3.16 -3.30
CA ALA A 34 7.27 -2.19 -2.44
C ALA A 34 6.69 -2.85 -1.18
N GLU A 35 5.94 -3.94 -1.33
CA GLU A 35 5.38 -4.70 -0.20
C GLU A 35 6.46 -5.22 0.75
N LYS A 36 7.53 -5.80 0.21
CA LYS A 36 8.67 -6.25 1.02
C LYS A 36 9.26 -5.10 1.83
N ASN A 37 9.42 -3.92 1.21
CA ASN A 37 9.90 -2.73 1.88
C ASN A 37 8.95 -2.29 3.00
N HIS A 38 7.63 -2.29 2.76
CA HIS A 38 6.63 -1.96 3.79
C HIS A 38 6.72 -2.92 4.99
N ILE A 39 6.84 -4.23 4.74
CA ILE A 39 6.99 -5.25 5.79
C ILE A 39 8.27 -5.01 6.60
N ASP A 40 9.38 -4.67 5.95
CA ASP A 40 10.64 -4.40 6.63
C ASP A 40 10.57 -3.13 7.49
N ILE A 41 9.90 -2.06 7.01
CA ILE A 41 9.65 -0.82 7.76
C ILE A 41 8.79 -1.11 9.01
N ILE A 42 7.67 -1.81 8.84
CA ILE A 42 6.76 -2.15 9.93
C ILE A 42 7.45 -3.04 10.97
N ARG A 43 8.22 -4.04 10.52
CA ARG A 43 9.01 -4.89 11.42
C ARG A 43 10.03 -4.09 12.22
N ASN A 44 10.68 -3.11 11.60
CA ASN A 44 11.62 -2.23 12.29
C ASN A 44 10.91 -1.38 13.34
N TYR A 45 9.73 -0.83 13.01
CA TYR A 45 8.87 -0.10 13.94
C TYR A 45 8.47 -0.97 15.12
N ASP A 46 7.92 -2.17 14.90
CA ASP A 46 7.52 -3.10 15.97
C ASP A 46 8.71 -3.49 16.86
N ASN A 47 9.86 -3.80 16.26
CA ASN A 47 11.09 -4.10 17.01
C ASN A 47 11.58 -2.93 17.85
N LEU A 48 11.37 -1.70 17.40
CA LEU A 48 11.69 -0.50 18.16
C LEU A 48 10.73 -0.34 19.33
N ILE A 49 9.42 -0.46 19.11
CA ILE A 49 8.38 -0.35 20.15
C ILE A 49 8.63 -1.37 21.28
N VAL A 50 8.97 -2.61 20.97
CA VAL A 50 9.28 -3.65 21.97
C VAL A 50 10.52 -3.28 22.82
N LYS A 51 11.47 -2.50 22.28
CA LYS A 51 12.70 -2.09 23.00
C LYS A 51 12.54 -0.82 23.82
N ILE A 52 11.56 0.01 23.50
CA ILE A 52 11.27 1.24 24.24
C ILE A 52 10.64 0.85 25.59
N ASN A 53 11.02 1.53 26.67
CA ASN A 53 10.41 1.30 27.97
C ASN A 53 8.98 1.86 28.02
N GLU A 54 8.18 1.31 28.90
CA GLU A 54 6.77 1.68 29.07
C GLU A 54 6.58 3.17 29.42
N GLU A 55 7.49 3.76 30.19
CA GLU A 55 7.46 5.18 30.53
C GLU A 55 7.52 6.07 29.31
N LYS A 56 8.45 5.80 28.38
CA LYS A 56 8.58 6.56 27.13
C LYS A 56 7.38 6.33 26.21
N ILE A 57 6.83 5.13 26.14
CA ILE A 57 5.59 4.85 25.38
C ILE A 57 4.44 5.71 25.93
N ASN A 58 4.29 5.78 27.26
CA ASN A 58 3.25 6.58 27.90
C ASN A 58 3.46 8.08 27.69
N GLU A 59 4.71 8.57 27.70
CA GLU A 59 5.03 9.95 27.32
C GLU A 59 4.61 10.27 25.88
N GLU A 60 4.90 9.39 24.92
CA GLU A 60 4.51 9.60 23.52
C GLU A 60 2.99 9.56 23.33
N LYS A 61 2.28 8.65 24.02
CA LYS A 61 0.82 8.62 24.04
C LYS A 61 0.23 9.92 24.61
N GLU A 62 0.82 10.44 25.68
CA GLU A 62 0.37 11.70 26.30
C GLU A 62 0.61 12.91 25.40
N LYS A 63 1.77 12.99 24.74
CA LYS A 63 2.04 14.04 23.72
C LYS A 63 1.00 14.00 22.58
N ALA A 64 0.70 12.79 22.10
CA ALA A 64 -0.30 12.59 21.05
C ALA A 64 -1.71 12.97 21.52
N ARG A 65 -2.08 12.63 22.76
CA ARG A 65 -3.35 13.03 23.37
C ARG A 65 -3.48 14.56 23.46
N ILE A 66 -2.45 15.23 24.00
CA ILE A 66 -2.40 16.69 24.11
C ILE A 66 -2.49 17.34 22.72
N TYR A 67 -1.80 16.78 21.73
CA TYR A 67 -1.92 17.25 20.36
C TYR A 67 -3.37 17.19 19.88
N ASN A 68 -4.03 16.04 20.02
CA ASN A 68 -5.42 15.85 19.60
C ASN A 68 -6.40 16.80 20.33
N GLU A 69 -6.19 17.05 21.60
CA GLU A 69 -7.03 17.97 22.39
C GLU A 69 -6.85 19.46 21.99
N ASN A 70 -5.67 19.81 21.52
CA ASN A 70 -5.35 21.19 21.08
C ASN A 70 -5.70 21.48 19.62
N LEU A 71 -6.24 20.50 18.88
CA LEU A 71 -6.71 20.75 17.54
C LEU A 71 -7.90 21.72 17.56
N SER A 72 -7.73 22.88 16.93
CA SER A 72 -8.73 23.95 16.91
C SER A 72 -9.90 23.70 15.96
N GLY A 73 -9.92 22.54 15.27
CA GLY A 73 -10.96 22.21 14.31
C GLY A 73 -10.90 23.00 13.00
N ASP A 74 -9.74 23.53 12.66
CA ASP A 74 -9.50 24.20 11.38
C ASP A 74 -9.85 23.26 10.20
N PRO A 75 -10.31 23.80 9.08
CA PRO A 75 -10.72 22.97 7.95
C PRO A 75 -9.56 22.12 7.43
N VAL A 76 -9.83 20.87 7.23
CA VAL A 76 -8.93 19.90 6.59
C VAL A 76 -8.75 20.29 5.11
N HIS A 77 -7.57 20.11 4.56
CA HIS A 77 -7.29 20.37 3.16
C HIS A 77 -7.04 19.08 2.38
N ASP A 78 -7.51 19.03 1.12
CA ASP A 78 -7.25 17.90 0.25
C ASP A 78 -5.75 17.86 -0.13
N PRO A 79 -5.02 16.78 0.21
CA PRO A 79 -3.58 16.68 -0.01
C PRO A 79 -3.20 16.59 -1.50
N PHE A 80 -4.16 16.23 -2.36
CA PHE A 80 -3.94 16.09 -3.80
C PHE A 80 -4.25 17.37 -4.59
N VAL A 81 -4.59 18.47 -3.90
CA VAL A 81 -4.82 19.79 -4.51
C VAL A 81 -3.59 20.66 -4.28
N ILE A 82 -2.91 21.02 -5.38
CA ILE A 82 -1.72 21.89 -5.34
C ILE A 82 -2.11 23.30 -4.85
N GLY A 83 -1.37 23.80 -3.84
CA GLY A 83 -1.58 25.15 -3.30
C GLY A 83 -2.56 25.25 -2.14
N SER A 84 -3.04 24.14 -1.59
CA SER A 84 -3.88 24.09 -0.38
C SER A 84 -3.11 24.36 0.91
N GLY A 85 -2.17 25.28 0.94
CA GLY A 85 -1.28 25.54 2.07
C GLY A 85 -2.00 25.84 3.38
N TYR A 86 -1.49 25.31 4.50
CA TYR A 86 -1.97 25.50 5.87
C TYR A 86 -0.80 25.56 6.86
N ALA A 87 -1.03 26.22 7.98
CA ALA A 87 -0.06 26.25 9.07
C ALA A 87 -0.13 24.94 9.88
N LEU A 88 1.01 24.30 10.05
CA LEU A 88 1.12 23.10 10.90
C LEU A 88 1.28 23.52 12.36
N PRO A 89 0.69 22.80 13.33
CA PRO A 89 1.12 22.89 14.71
C PRO A 89 2.63 22.64 14.81
N GLU A 90 3.34 23.45 15.58
CA GLU A 90 4.82 23.42 15.63
C GLU A 90 5.38 22.03 15.97
N ASN A 91 4.65 21.28 16.80
CA ASN A 91 5.07 19.94 17.28
C ASN A 91 4.56 18.76 16.45
N TYR A 92 3.85 19.00 15.33
CA TYR A 92 3.24 17.91 14.55
C TYR A 92 4.22 16.81 14.14
N LYS A 93 5.43 17.19 13.72
CA LYS A 93 6.44 16.25 13.24
C LYS A 93 7.14 15.47 14.37
N GLU A 94 6.96 15.90 15.59
CA GLU A 94 7.57 15.29 16.79
C GLU A 94 6.67 14.25 17.44
N VAL A 95 5.34 14.40 17.27
CA VAL A 95 4.33 13.50 17.86
C VAL A 95 4.30 12.18 17.12
N LEU A 96 4.42 11.05 17.84
CA LEU A 96 4.46 9.68 17.27
C LEU A 96 5.66 9.42 16.33
N ASN A 97 6.74 10.19 16.44
CA ASN A 97 7.94 10.01 15.61
C ASN A 97 9.06 9.30 16.41
N VAL A 98 8.76 8.12 16.93
CA VAL A 98 9.66 7.36 17.81
C VAL A 98 10.89 6.77 17.08
N SER A 99 10.81 6.63 15.76
CA SER A 99 11.85 6.08 14.88
C SER A 99 12.67 7.14 14.16
N ASP A 100 12.32 8.43 14.28
CA ASP A 100 12.92 9.58 13.59
C ASP A 100 12.87 9.50 12.04
N ASP A 101 12.12 8.55 11.49
CA ASP A 101 11.90 8.34 10.05
C ASP A 101 10.52 8.81 9.57
N GLY A 102 9.74 9.37 10.48
CA GLY A 102 8.39 9.88 10.22
C GLY A 102 7.29 8.83 10.24
N VAL A 103 7.57 7.59 10.63
CA VAL A 103 6.56 6.54 10.80
C VAL A 103 5.82 6.72 12.12
N MET A 104 4.50 6.91 12.03
CA MET A 104 3.60 7.06 13.19
C MET A 104 3.09 5.72 13.72
N GLY A 105 3.00 4.72 12.86
CA GLY A 105 2.40 3.41 13.05
C GLY A 105 2.11 2.77 11.70
N TYR A 106 1.16 1.84 11.66
CA TYR A 106 0.75 1.22 10.41
C TYR A 106 -0.73 0.85 10.38
N VAL A 107 -1.29 0.76 9.18
CA VAL A 107 -2.67 0.33 8.93
C VAL A 107 -2.69 -1.08 8.33
N GLU A 108 -3.58 -1.91 8.85
CA GLU A 108 -3.86 -3.26 8.38
C GLU A 108 -5.32 -3.36 7.97
N ILE A 109 -5.59 -3.73 6.70
CA ILE A 109 -6.93 -3.92 6.15
C ILE A 109 -7.01 -5.33 5.55
N PRO A 110 -7.39 -6.35 6.32
CA PRO A 110 -7.32 -7.75 5.91
C PRO A 110 -8.09 -8.07 4.63
N LYS A 111 -9.29 -7.51 4.48
CA LYS A 111 -10.18 -7.76 3.33
C LYS A 111 -9.51 -7.49 1.99
N ILE A 112 -8.70 -6.44 1.91
CA ILE A 112 -7.98 -6.04 0.69
C ILE A 112 -6.47 -6.29 0.78
N SER A 113 -6.04 -7.02 1.83
CA SER A 113 -4.64 -7.36 2.12
C SER A 113 -3.71 -6.14 2.11
N VAL A 114 -4.12 -5.03 2.71
CA VAL A 114 -3.31 -3.84 2.90
C VAL A 114 -2.56 -3.97 4.23
N TYR A 115 -1.25 -3.69 4.20
CA TYR A 115 -0.35 -3.66 5.35
C TYR A 115 0.70 -2.59 5.09
N LEU A 116 0.42 -1.35 5.52
CA LEU A 116 1.13 -0.15 5.09
C LEU A 116 1.55 0.74 6.24
N PRO A 117 2.80 1.26 6.26
CA PRO A 117 3.21 2.25 7.23
C PRO A 117 2.43 3.57 7.06
N ILE A 118 2.14 4.22 8.17
CA ILE A 118 1.52 5.55 8.24
C ILE A 118 2.62 6.56 8.54
N TYR A 119 2.75 7.56 7.68
CA TYR A 119 3.75 8.62 7.79
C TYR A 119 3.13 9.97 8.13
N HIS A 120 3.96 10.86 8.70
CA HIS A 120 3.59 12.25 8.87
C HIS A 120 3.44 12.96 7.53
N GLY A 121 2.31 13.65 7.38
CA GLY A 121 2.05 14.49 6.22
C GLY A 121 1.67 13.74 4.95
N THR A 122 1.57 14.51 3.87
CA THR A 122 1.01 14.05 2.59
C THR A 122 1.82 14.59 1.42
N SER A 123 3.14 14.75 1.60
CA SER A 123 4.02 15.10 0.48
C SER A 123 4.06 13.96 -0.54
N ASP A 124 4.40 14.27 -1.78
CA ASP A 124 4.52 13.28 -2.83
C ASP A 124 5.46 12.14 -2.40
N GLU A 125 6.59 12.47 -1.74
CA GLU A 125 7.53 11.50 -1.23
C GLU A 125 6.91 10.53 -0.21
N VAL A 126 6.03 11.02 0.65
CA VAL A 126 5.28 10.20 1.64
C VAL A 126 4.28 9.30 0.94
N LEU A 127 3.47 9.86 0.05
CA LEU A 127 2.40 9.15 -0.63
C LEU A 127 2.90 8.11 -1.64
N GLU A 128 4.14 8.23 -2.14
CA GLU A 128 4.81 7.20 -2.92
C GLU A 128 5.26 6.00 -2.08
N LYS A 129 5.51 6.19 -0.77
CA LYS A 129 6.05 5.18 0.14
C LYS A 129 5.02 4.45 0.97
N GLY A 130 3.83 5.03 1.18
CA GLY A 130 2.82 4.46 2.07
C GLY A 130 1.60 5.32 2.25
N VAL A 131 1.04 5.27 3.45
CA VAL A 131 -0.13 6.07 3.85
C VAL A 131 0.34 7.35 4.52
N GLY A 132 -0.19 8.49 4.10
CA GLY A 132 0.06 9.78 4.71
C GLY A 132 -1.04 10.15 5.71
N HIS A 133 -0.66 10.67 6.86
CA HIS A 133 -1.58 11.28 7.80
C HIS A 133 -1.83 12.73 7.40
N ILE A 134 -3.10 13.13 7.22
CA ILE A 134 -3.45 14.50 6.86
C ILE A 134 -3.26 15.42 8.08
N GLN A 135 -2.42 16.43 7.92
CA GLN A 135 -2.15 17.43 8.96
C GLN A 135 -3.44 18.14 9.38
N ASN A 136 -3.47 18.68 10.60
CA ASN A 136 -4.64 19.29 11.24
C ASN A 136 -5.82 18.33 11.47
N THR A 137 -5.59 17.02 11.36
CA THR A 137 -6.50 15.99 11.85
C THR A 137 -5.93 15.31 13.08
N SER A 138 -6.74 14.57 13.82
CA SER A 138 -6.25 13.85 14.99
C SER A 138 -5.19 12.83 14.60
N VAL A 139 -4.06 12.78 15.31
CA VAL A 139 -3.09 11.69 15.13
C VAL A 139 -3.72 10.35 15.54
N PRO A 140 -3.33 9.22 14.92
CA PRO A 140 -4.10 7.98 14.95
C PRO A 140 -3.91 7.14 16.23
N ILE A 141 -4.08 7.77 17.41
CA ILE A 141 -4.08 7.07 18.72
C ILE A 141 -5.47 6.74 19.24
N GLY A 142 -6.51 7.10 18.48
CA GLY A 142 -7.89 7.03 18.94
C GLY A 142 -8.21 8.01 20.05
N GLY A 143 -9.39 7.85 20.65
CA GLY A 143 -9.84 8.64 21.78
C GLY A 143 -11.13 9.40 21.52
N ASN A 144 -11.74 9.88 22.59
CA ASN A 144 -13.00 10.61 22.51
C ASN A 144 -12.82 11.96 21.79
N SER A 145 -13.70 12.27 20.87
CA SER A 145 -13.65 13.49 20.04
C SER A 145 -12.39 13.56 19.18
N THR A 146 -12.02 12.44 18.54
CA THR A 146 -10.92 12.35 17.58
C THR A 146 -11.41 11.94 16.19
N HIS A 147 -10.75 12.44 15.15
CA HIS A 147 -10.95 12.02 13.78
C HIS A 147 -9.61 12.05 13.04
N SER A 148 -9.02 10.90 12.85
CA SER A 148 -7.77 10.75 12.08
C SER A 148 -8.07 10.50 10.61
N ILE A 149 -7.40 11.23 9.72
CA ILE A 149 -7.57 11.09 8.28
C ILE A 149 -6.28 10.54 7.67
N LEU A 150 -6.42 9.37 7.07
CA LEU A 150 -5.32 8.64 6.45
C LEU A 150 -5.53 8.57 4.95
N THR A 151 -4.54 8.97 4.17
CA THR A 151 -4.67 9.03 2.71
C THR A 151 -3.58 8.21 2.02
N GLY A 152 -3.92 7.61 0.90
CA GLY A 152 -3.00 6.85 0.06
C GLY A 152 -3.40 6.93 -1.41
N HIS A 153 -2.40 6.79 -2.28
CA HIS A 153 -2.64 6.78 -3.72
C HIS A 153 -3.47 5.58 -4.18
N THR A 154 -4.20 5.78 -5.29
CA THR A 154 -4.77 4.73 -6.13
C THR A 154 -4.08 4.73 -7.49
N GLY A 155 -3.87 3.54 -8.05
CA GLY A 155 -3.40 3.39 -9.43
C GLY A 155 -1.94 3.69 -9.69
N LEU A 156 -1.07 3.63 -8.68
CA LEU A 156 0.38 3.71 -8.92
C LEU A 156 0.87 2.42 -9.60
N PRO A 157 1.74 2.53 -10.61
CA PRO A 157 2.25 1.34 -11.33
C PRO A 157 3.26 0.53 -10.51
N ASN A 158 3.77 1.08 -9.41
CA ASN A 158 4.84 0.53 -8.60
C ASN A 158 4.42 0.13 -7.18
N ALA A 159 3.19 0.46 -6.75
CA ALA A 159 2.65 0.09 -5.45
C ALA A 159 1.11 0.10 -5.46
N GLU A 160 0.48 -0.91 -4.90
CA GLU A 160 -0.99 -0.99 -4.83
C GLU A 160 -1.59 0.04 -3.86
N LEU A 161 -0.97 0.28 -2.74
CA LEU A 161 -1.42 1.19 -1.69
C LEU A 161 -2.95 1.08 -1.41
N PHE A 162 -3.72 2.15 -1.66
CA PHE A 162 -5.16 2.19 -1.51
C PHE A 162 -5.95 1.94 -2.81
N THR A 163 -5.32 1.31 -3.82
CA THR A 163 -5.95 1.03 -5.11
C THR A 163 -7.26 0.23 -4.99
N ARG A 164 -7.35 -0.67 -4.00
CA ARG A 164 -8.53 -1.51 -3.77
C ARG A 164 -9.42 -1.02 -2.63
N LEU A 165 -9.28 0.24 -2.20
CA LEU A 165 -10.06 0.78 -1.09
C LEU A 165 -11.57 0.80 -1.37
N ASP A 166 -11.98 0.83 -2.64
CA ASP A 166 -13.36 0.77 -3.10
C ASP A 166 -14.05 -0.60 -2.88
N GLU A 167 -13.28 -1.62 -2.54
CA GLU A 167 -13.83 -2.93 -2.15
C GLU A 167 -14.33 -2.96 -0.69
N LEU A 168 -14.00 -1.94 0.12
CA LEU A 168 -14.52 -1.85 1.49
C LEU A 168 -15.97 -1.38 1.50
N GLY A 169 -16.76 -2.03 2.31
CA GLY A 169 -18.16 -1.70 2.57
C GLY A 169 -18.47 -1.55 4.05
N ILE A 170 -19.73 -1.27 4.35
CA ILE A 170 -20.23 -1.19 5.73
C ILE A 170 -19.97 -2.52 6.45
N ASP A 171 -19.64 -2.44 7.74
CA ASP A 171 -19.27 -3.53 8.65
C ASP A 171 -17.88 -4.17 8.40
N ASP A 172 -17.13 -3.78 7.35
CA ASP A 172 -15.75 -4.21 7.21
C ASP A 172 -14.86 -3.60 8.32
N ILE A 173 -13.84 -4.36 8.70
CA ILE A 173 -12.96 -4.00 9.81
C ILE A 173 -11.55 -3.77 9.29
N PHE A 174 -10.87 -2.76 9.86
CA PHE A 174 -9.45 -2.56 9.73
C PHE A 174 -8.82 -2.16 11.07
N TYR A 175 -7.50 -2.24 11.12
CA TYR A 175 -6.73 -2.01 12.33
C TYR A 175 -5.70 -0.91 12.12
N ILE A 176 -5.47 -0.12 13.18
CA ILE A 176 -4.34 0.79 13.27
C ILE A 176 -3.46 0.31 14.41
N HIS A 177 -2.20 0.10 14.11
CA HIS A 177 -1.19 -0.30 15.07
C HIS A 177 -0.31 0.90 15.39
N VAL A 178 -0.28 1.32 16.66
CA VAL A 178 0.44 2.51 17.10
C VAL A 178 0.95 2.33 18.51
N LEU A 179 2.23 2.60 18.76
CA LEU A 179 2.87 2.51 20.10
C LEU A 179 2.56 1.21 20.86
N GLY A 180 2.43 0.09 20.12
CA GLY A 180 2.11 -1.23 20.68
C GLY A 180 0.62 -1.51 20.87
N ASP A 181 -0.25 -0.53 20.71
CA ASP A 181 -1.70 -0.72 20.73
C ASP A 181 -2.24 -1.15 19.36
N VAL A 182 -3.33 -1.92 19.38
CA VAL A 182 -4.12 -2.28 18.19
C VAL A 182 -5.49 -1.65 18.32
N LEU A 183 -5.77 -0.70 17.44
CA LEU A 183 -7.02 0.04 17.41
C LEU A 183 -7.91 -0.53 16.32
N THR A 184 -9.08 -1.07 16.68
CA THR A 184 -10.03 -1.69 15.74
C THR A 184 -11.07 -0.67 15.30
N TYR A 185 -11.23 -0.52 13.98
CA TYR A 185 -12.20 0.37 13.39
C TYR A 185 -13.14 -0.39 12.47
N LYS A 186 -14.45 -0.12 12.58
CA LYS A 186 -15.50 -0.72 11.76
C LYS A 186 -16.10 0.32 10.84
N VAL A 187 -16.15 0.02 9.55
CA VAL A 187 -16.71 0.90 8.52
C VAL A 187 -18.19 1.09 8.72
N PHE A 188 -18.65 2.34 8.80
CA PHE A 188 -20.05 2.69 8.89
C PHE A 188 -20.58 3.51 7.70
N GLU A 189 -19.68 4.11 6.91
CA GLU A 189 -20.05 4.90 5.73
C GLU A 189 -18.95 4.83 4.66
N THR A 190 -19.37 4.68 3.39
CA THR A 190 -18.51 4.91 2.23
C THR A 190 -19.12 6.01 1.36
N LYS A 191 -18.33 6.99 0.93
CA LYS A 191 -18.84 8.15 0.21
C LYS A 191 -17.86 8.66 -0.84
N VAL A 192 -18.37 9.05 -1.99
CA VAL A 192 -17.59 9.74 -3.02
C VAL A 192 -17.92 11.22 -2.99
N ILE A 193 -16.89 12.06 -2.87
CA ILE A 193 -17.02 13.51 -2.78
C ILE A 193 -16.12 14.23 -3.81
N LEU A 194 -16.38 15.49 -4.05
CA LEU A 194 -15.43 16.36 -4.75
C LEU A 194 -14.28 16.76 -3.81
N PRO A 195 -13.08 17.07 -4.36
CA PRO A 195 -11.91 17.41 -3.55
C PRO A 195 -12.08 18.61 -2.60
N ASP A 196 -13.00 19.52 -2.90
CA ASP A 196 -13.34 20.71 -2.11
C ASP A 196 -14.37 20.46 -0.99
N LYS A 197 -14.96 19.25 -0.91
CA LYS A 197 -16.02 18.91 0.05
C LYS A 197 -15.45 18.24 1.31
N ILE A 198 -14.62 18.97 2.02
CA ILE A 198 -13.88 18.47 3.20
C ILE A 198 -14.65 18.60 4.53
N ASP A 199 -15.82 19.22 4.55
CA ASP A 199 -16.68 19.34 5.76
C ASP A 199 -17.02 17.97 6.38
N GLU A 200 -16.96 16.91 5.59
CA GLU A 200 -17.17 15.52 5.98
C GLU A 200 -16.07 14.97 6.91
N LEU A 201 -14.93 15.67 7.01
CA LEU A 201 -13.74 15.21 7.73
C LEU A 201 -13.56 15.91 9.09
N ARG A 202 -14.61 16.56 9.60
CA ARG A 202 -14.57 17.25 10.88
C ARG A 202 -14.55 16.32 12.07
N ILE A 203 -13.92 16.75 13.15
CA ILE A 203 -13.99 16.08 14.44
C ILE A 203 -15.43 16.22 14.99
N LEU A 204 -16.03 15.09 15.39
CA LEU A 204 -17.35 15.04 16.01
C LEU A 204 -17.21 14.76 17.50
N ASN A 205 -17.89 15.58 18.32
CA ASN A 205 -17.85 15.43 19.77
C ASN A 205 -18.34 14.03 20.21
N GLY A 206 -17.57 13.40 21.06
CA GLY A 206 -17.89 12.07 21.61
C GLY A 206 -17.60 10.90 20.69
N LYS A 207 -17.01 11.13 19.51
CA LYS A 207 -16.71 10.09 18.52
C LYS A 207 -15.21 9.82 18.40
N ASP A 208 -14.86 8.59 18.11
CA ASP A 208 -13.51 8.14 17.75
C ASP A 208 -13.57 7.58 16.32
N TYR A 209 -13.15 8.41 15.36
CA TYR A 209 -13.25 8.11 13.93
C TYR A 209 -11.91 8.04 13.25
N VAL A 210 -11.84 7.16 12.24
CA VAL A 210 -10.80 7.17 11.22
C VAL A 210 -11.47 7.18 9.84
N THR A 211 -10.97 8.02 8.95
CA THR A 211 -11.36 7.99 7.54
C THR A 211 -10.17 7.68 6.67
N LEU A 212 -10.31 6.63 5.85
CA LEU A 212 -9.36 6.30 4.80
C LEU A 212 -9.78 7.04 3.52
N VAL A 213 -8.83 7.70 2.85
CA VAL A 213 -9.08 8.56 1.69
C VAL A 213 -8.23 8.13 0.51
N THR A 214 -8.83 8.04 -0.66
CA THR A 214 -8.08 7.86 -1.91
C THR A 214 -8.76 8.55 -3.08
N CYS A 215 -8.05 8.68 -4.21
CA CYS A 215 -8.63 9.23 -5.45
C CYS A 215 -9.54 8.21 -6.14
N THR A 216 -10.60 8.71 -6.80
CA THR A 216 -11.55 7.90 -7.59
C THR A 216 -12.13 8.74 -8.74
N PRO A 217 -12.63 8.15 -9.85
CA PRO A 217 -12.41 6.78 -10.30
C PRO A 217 -10.95 6.49 -10.66
N TYR A 218 -10.57 5.20 -10.66
CA TYR A 218 -9.22 4.78 -11.05
C TYR A 218 -8.76 5.41 -12.37
N GLY A 219 -7.57 6.01 -12.39
CA GLY A 219 -6.97 6.63 -13.56
C GLY A 219 -7.57 8.00 -13.97
N VAL A 220 -8.74 8.41 -13.43
CA VAL A 220 -9.35 9.72 -13.66
C VAL A 220 -9.08 10.67 -12.48
N ASN A 221 -9.20 10.16 -11.23
CA ASN A 221 -8.84 10.84 -9.98
C ASN A 221 -9.58 12.17 -9.73
N SER A 222 -10.77 12.35 -10.32
CA SER A 222 -11.56 13.58 -10.23
C SER A 222 -12.29 13.76 -8.90
N HIS A 223 -12.47 12.69 -8.14
CA HIS A 223 -13.18 12.66 -6.86
C HIS A 223 -12.31 12.01 -5.78
N ARG A 224 -12.82 12.03 -4.53
CA ARG A 224 -12.23 11.32 -3.40
C ARG A 224 -13.21 10.29 -2.89
N LEU A 225 -12.74 9.06 -2.70
CA LEU A 225 -13.44 8.02 -1.96
C LEU A 225 -13.07 8.16 -0.49
N LEU A 226 -14.09 8.29 0.35
CA LEU A 226 -13.99 8.27 1.80
C LEU A 226 -14.54 6.94 2.32
N VAL A 227 -13.75 6.25 3.13
CA VAL A 227 -14.18 5.08 3.91
C VAL A 227 -14.10 5.47 5.37
N LYS A 228 -15.26 5.78 5.98
CA LYS A 228 -15.35 6.25 7.35
C LYS A 228 -15.62 5.09 8.30
N ALA A 229 -14.85 5.03 9.38
CA ALA A 229 -14.97 3.99 10.38
C ALA A 229 -14.97 4.55 11.81
N GLU A 230 -15.71 3.88 12.69
CA GLU A 230 -15.80 4.19 14.13
C GLU A 230 -15.05 3.13 14.93
N ARG A 231 -14.43 3.55 16.02
CA ARG A 231 -13.77 2.68 16.96
C ARG A 231 -14.72 1.65 17.54
N VAL A 232 -14.28 0.40 17.56
CA VAL A 232 -15.00 -0.71 18.22
C VAL A 232 -14.05 -1.44 19.17
N GLU A 233 -14.58 -2.21 20.11
CA GLU A 233 -13.77 -3.09 20.95
C GLU A 233 -13.05 -4.12 20.07
N TYR A 234 -11.80 -4.44 20.43
CA TYR A 234 -11.03 -5.45 19.74
C TYR A 234 -11.67 -6.83 20.02
N GLU A 235 -12.39 -7.36 19.04
CA GLU A 235 -12.72 -8.77 19.02
C GLU A 235 -11.63 -9.49 18.21
N GLU A 236 -10.89 -10.38 18.86
CA GLU A 236 -9.90 -11.21 18.18
C GLU A 236 -10.62 -11.98 17.07
N TYR A 237 -10.42 -11.56 15.82
CA TYR A 237 -10.99 -12.23 14.67
C TYR A 237 -10.35 -13.63 14.59
N SER A 238 -11.02 -14.62 15.20
CA SER A 238 -10.67 -16.01 15.07
C SER A 238 -10.83 -16.39 13.59
N VAL A 239 -9.73 -16.32 12.86
CA VAL A 239 -9.61 -17.01 11.58
C VAL A 239 -9.81 -18.48 11.90
N THR A 240 -11.01 -18.98 11.67
CA THR A 240 -11.32 -20.40 11.75
C THR A 240 -10.52 -21.08 10.65
N LYS A 241 -9.24 -21.34 10.92
CA LYS A 241 -8.51 -22.36 10.21
C LYS A 241 -9.12 -23.69 10.66
N SER A 242 -10.00 -24.24 9.83
CA SER A 242 -10.27 -25.68 9.84
C SER A 242 -8.95 -26.38 9.45
N THR A 243 -8.14 -26.70 10.42
CA THR A 243 -7.09 -27.71 10.28
C THR A 243 -7.03 -28.47 11.60
N THR A 244 -7.33 -29.75 11.48
CA THR A 244 -7.02 -30.84 12.41
C THR A 244 -5.59 -30.73 12.93
N ASP A 245 -5.48 -30.83 14.26
CA ASP A 245 -4.41 -31.29 15.13
C ASP A 245 -2.98 -31.40 14.58
N GLU A 246 -2.03 -30.66 15.19
CA GLU A 246 -0.85 -31.20 15.86
C GLU A 246 -0.09 -30.14 16.66
N GLU A 247 0.45 -30.58 17.79
CA GLU A 247 1.12 -29.93 18.90
C GLU A 247 2.19 -28.88 18.59
N GLY A 248 2.14 -27.79 19.34
CA GLY A 248 3.26 -27.09 20.00
C GLY A 248 4.35 -26.51 19.11
N THR A 249 4.36 -25.17 18.99
CA THR A 249 5.55 -24.31 19.20
C THR A 249 5.27 -22.87 18.75
N ASP A 250 5.76 -21.88 19.53
CA ASP A 250 5.94 -20.45 19.27
C ASP A 250 5.17 -19.81 18.12
N THR A 251 4.08 -19.11 18.44
CA THR A 251 3.35 -18.27 17.51
C THR A 251 4.16 -17.00 17.19
N LYS A 252 5.07 -17.08 16.23
CA LYS A 252 5.45 -15.91 15.44
C LYS A 252 4.19 -15.43 14.73
N LYS A 253 3.72 -14.20 15.04
CA LYS A 253 2.77 -13.48 14.20
C LYS A 253 3.37 -13.38 12.79
N GLU A 254 2.95 -14.25 11.89
CA GLU A 254 3.21 -14.08 10.47
C GLU A 254 2.30 -12.95 9.99
N SER A 255 2.92 -11.86 9.50
CA SER A 255 2.19 -10.85 8.73
C SER A 255 1.48 -11.54 7.56
N PRO A 256 0.29 -11.08 7.14
CA PRO A 256 -0.40 -11.62 5.96
C PRO A 256 0.43 -11.31 4.71
N SER A 257 1.41 -12.16 4.41
CA SER A 257 2.18 -12.04 3.18
C SER A 257 1.25 -12.42 2.02
N LYS A 258 0.82 -11.42 1.24
CA LYS A 258 0.36 -11.69 -0.13
C LYS A 258 1.52 -12.37 -0.85
N HIS A 259 1.41 -13.66 -1.13
CA HIS A 259 2.26 -14.26 -2.12
C HIS A 259 1.85 -13.68 -3.49
N TYR A 260 2.61 -12.71 -3.99
CA TYR A 260 2.52 -12.25 -5.37
C TYR A 260 3.02 -13.36 -6.29
N TYR A 261 2.18 -14.35 -6.49
CA TYR A 261 2.36 -15.24 -7.63
C TYR A 261 1.92 -14.44 -8.87
N LEU A 262 2.77 -14.45 -9.89
CA LEU A 262 2.34 -14.06 -11.23
C LEU A 262 0.95 -14.67 -11.45
N THR A 263 -0.05 -13.87 -11.79
CA THR A 263 -1.38 -14.39 -12.05
C THR A 263 -1.28 -15.50 -13.12
N GLY A 264 -2.16 -16.51 -13.07
CA GLY A 264 -2.14 -17.58 -14.07
C GLY A 264 -2.13 -17.06 -15.51
N THR A 265 -2.77 -15.91 -15.76
CA THR A 265 -2.73 -15.18 -17.04
C THR A 265 -1.34 -14.62 -17.35
N GLN A 266 -0.63 -14.04 -16.39
CA GLN A 266 0.73 -13.52 -16.58
C GLN A 266 1.73 -14.64 -16.85
N ILE A 267 1.64 -15.75 -16.12
CA ILE A 267 2.43 -16.96 -16.38
C ILE A 267 2.14 -17.50 -17.78
N GLY A 268 0.87 -17.58 -18.16
CA GLY A 268 0.45 -18.03 -19.50
C GLY A 268 1.03 -17.17 -20.62
N ILE A 269 1.03 -15.85 -20.48
CA ILE A 269 1.60 -14.93 -21.49
C ILE A 269 3.11 -15.08 -21.59
N VAL A 270 3.83 -15.17 -20.45
CA VAL A 270 5.29 -15.38 -20.45
C VAL A 270 5.65 -16.70 -21.10
N LEU A 271 4.93 -17.78 -20.77
CA LEU A 271 5.13 -19.09 -21.39
C LEU A 271 4.84 -19.06 -22.89
N LEU A 272 3.75 -18.40 -23.32
CA LEU A 272 3.41 -18.25 -24.75
C LEU A 272 4.54 -17.53 -25.51
N VAL A 273 5.04 -16.43 -24.95
CA VAL A 273 6.16 -15.66 -25.53
C VAL A 273 7.41 -16.53 -25.64
N LEU A 274 7.74 -17.30 -24.59
CA LEU A 274 8.87 -18.23 -24.61
C LEU A 274 8.71 -19.32 -25.66
N ILE A 275 7.52 -19.89 -25.81
CA ILE A 275 7.23 -20.92 -26.82
C ILE A 275 7.39 -20.33 -28.22
N LEU A 276 6.83 -19.13 -28.49
CA LEU A 276 6.93 -18.47 -29.78
C LEU A 276 8.38 -18.14 -30.16
N THR A 277 9.21 -17.76 -29.18
CA THR A 277 10.64 -17.51 -29.41
C THR A 277 11.39 -18.80 -29.75
N ILE A 278 11.13 -19.88 -29.01
CA ILE A 278 11.74 -21.21 -29.28
C ILE A 278 11.35 -21.69 -30.69
N VAL A 279 10.07 -21.61 -31.03
CA VAL A 279 9.56 -22.01 -32.37
C VAL A 279 10.22 -21.19 -33.47
N SER A 280 10.38 -19.88 -33.27
CA SER A 280 11.06 -18.99 -34.24
C SER A 280 12.53 -19.38 -34.39
N ILE A 281 13.26 -19.64 -33.33
CA ILE A 281 14.67 -20.07 -33.35
C ILE A 281 14.81 -21.43 -34.08
N ILE A 282 13.94 -22.39 -33.75
CA ILE A 282 13.91 -23.69 -34.42
C ILE A 282 13.61 -23.54 -35.91
N GLY A 283 12.61 -22.74 -36.28
CA GLY A 283 12.24 -22.47 -37.69
C GLY A 283 13.41 -21.89 -38.51
N ILE A 284 14.15 -20.94 -37.91
CA ILE A 284 15.35 -20.35 -38.55
C ILE A 284 16.45 -21.42 -38.69
N SER A 285 16.65 -22.25 -37.68
CA SER A 285 17.66 -23.32 -37.68
C SER A 285 17.37 -24.37 -38.74
N ILE A 286 16.10 -24.77 -38.93
CA ILE A 286 15.68 -25.72 -39.96
C ILE A 286 15.85 -25.13 -41.35
N ARG A 287 15.47 -23.87 -41.58
CA ARG A 287 15.68 -23.15 -42.84
C ARG A 287 17.16 -23.07 -43.20
N ARG A 288 18.05 -22.84 -42.21
CA ARG A 288 19.51 -22.86 -42.39
C ARG A 288 20.01 -24.23 -42.86
N LYS A 289 19.59 -25.33 -42.23
CA LYS A 289 19.98 -26.68 -42.62
C LYS A 289 19.52 -26.97 -44.04
N LYS A 290 18.27 -26.66 -44.42
CA LYS A 290 17.76 -26.86 -45.77
C LYS A 290 18.55 -26.07 -46.83
N ASN A 291 18.95 -24.82 -46.56
CA ASN A 291 19.73 -24.03 -47.49
C ASN A 291 21.17 -24.57 -47.66
N LEU A 292 21.81 -25.08 -46.62
CA LEU A 292 23.12 -25.75 -46.69
C LEU A 292 23.09 -27.03 -47.51
N TYR A 293 22.00 -27.82 -47.46
CA TYR A 293 21.79 -29.01 -48.28
C TYR A 293 21.55 -28.66 -49.77
N ARG A 294 20.94 -27.51 -50.06
CA ARG A 294 20.71 -27.04 -51.44
C ARG A 294 21.96 -26.50 -52.17
N ILE A 295 22.97 -26.05 -51.42
CA ILE A 295 24.23 -25.52 -51.95
C ILE A 295 25.24 -26.66 -52.20
N LYS A 296 25.06 -27.83 -51.54
CA LYS A 296 25.94 -29.00 -51.71
C LYS A 296 25.48 -29.99 -52.80
N LYS A 297 24.35 -29.74 -53.46
CA LYS A 297 23.89 -30.42 -54.66
C LYS A 297 24.14 -29.52 -55.88
#